data_fd47fe118f77bdcfbde0acc6e436caf9
#
_entry.id   fd47fe118f77bdcfbde0acc6e436caf9
#
_cell.length_a   1.000
_cell.length_b   1.000
_cell.length_c   1.000
_cell.angle_alpha   90.00
_cell.angle_beta   90.00
_cell.angle_gamma   90.00
#
_symmetry.space_group_name_H-M   'P 1'
#
loop_
_entity.id
_entity.type
_entity.pdbx_description
1 polymer ?
#
loop_
_entity_poly.entity_id
_entity_poly.type
_entity_poly.pdbx_seq_one_letter_code
_entity_poly.pdbx_strand_id
1 'polypeptide(L)'
;NIMAAKPSIPKGTRDFSPVEMAKRNYIFNTIRDVYHLYGFQQIETPSMEMLSTLMGKYGDEGDKLLFKIQNSGDYFSGITDEELLSRNAAKLASKFCEKGLRYDLTVPFARYVVMHRDEITFPFKRYQIQPVWRADRPQKGRYREFYQCDADVVGSDSLLNEVELMQIVDTVFSRFGICVCIKINNRKILSGIAEIIGEADKIVDITVAIDKLDKIGLDNVNAELKEKGISDEAIAKLQPIILLNGTNAEKLGTLKEVLSASEVGLKGVEESEFILNTLETMGLKNEIELDLTLARGLNYYTGAIFEVKALDVQIGSITGGGRYDNLTGVFGMSGVSGVGISFGADRIFDVLNQLELYPKEAVNGTEVLFINFGEKEAAFSMGVLAKVRAAGIRAEIFPDASKMKKQMSYANAKNIPFVAIVGENEMNEGKVMLKNMETGEQNLLSAEELIAAVKR
;
A
#
# COMPACT_ATOMS: atom_id res chain seq x y z
N ASN A 1 40.76 23.87 -7.41
CA ASN A 1 39.60 23.81 -6.55
C ASN A 1 38.47 23.08 -7.27
N ILE A 2 38.37 21.77 -7.04
CA ILE A 2 37.19 21.02 -7.45
C ILE A 2 36.10 21.48 -6.46
N MET A 3 35.18 22.33 -6.90
CA MET A 3 33.99 22.62 -6.11
C MET A 3 33.27 21.28 -5.90
N ALA A 4 33.16 20.85 -4.64
CA ALA A 4 32.40 19.66 -4.31
C ALA A 4 30.97 19.85 -4.80
N ALA A 5 30.48 18.92 -5.62
CA ALA A 5 29.10 18.95 -6.11
C ALA A 5 28.16 18.91 -4.91
N LYS A 6 27.16 19.79 -4.89
CA LYS A 6 26.12 19.74 -3.85
C LYS A 6 25.40 18.41 -3.93
N PRO A 7 25.35 17.62 -2.85
CA PRO A 7 24.67 16.34 -2.87
C PRO A 7 23.18 16.51 -3.17
N SER A 8 22.61 15.58 -3.93
CA SER A 8 21.19 15.55 -4.28
C SER A 8 20.72 14.10 -4.45
N ILE A 9 19.42 13.89 -4.37
CA ILE A 9 18.79 12.59 -4.60
C ILE A 9 18.09 12.58 -5.96
N PRO A 10 17.86 11.39 -6.56
CA PRO A 10 17.11 11.29 -7.80
C PRO A 10 15.71 11.88 -7.69
N LYS A 11 15.25 12.52 -8.75
CA LYS A 11 13.93 13.15 -8.79
C LYS A 11 12.81 12.11 -8.60
N GLY A 12 11.88 12.37 -7.70
CA GLY A 12 10.77 11.45 -7.40
C GLY A 12 11.11 10.40 -6.35
N THR A 13 12.28 10.48 -5.72
CA THR A 13 12.67 9.69 -4.55
C THR A 13 12.70 10.56 -3.29
N ARG A 14 12.78 9.95 -2.14
CA ARG A 14 12.73 10.63 -0.84
C ARG A 14 13.65 9.98 0.18
N ASP A 15 14.27 10.82 1.01
CA ASP A 15 14.77 10.39 2.31
C ASP A 15 13.61 10.40 3.32
N PHE A 16 13.68 9.55 4.31
CA PHE A 16 12.72 9.50 5.41
C PHE A 16 13.44 9.75 6.74
N SER A 17 12.99 10.75 7.49
CA SER A 17 13.49 11.04 8.82
C SER A 17 13.13 9.93 9.81
N PRO A 18 13.75 9.90 11.02
CA PRO A 18 13.40 8.93 12.05
C PRO A 18 11.91 8.95 12.44
N VAL A 19 11.30 10.13 12.53
CA VAL A 19 9.86 10.28 12.83
C VAL A 19 9.00 9.75 11.69
N GLU A 20 9.34 10.09 10.44
CA GLU A 20 8.64 9.58 9.27
C GLU A 20 8.76 8.05 9.16
N MET A 21 9.93 7.48 9.47
CA MET A 21 10.11 6.03 9.49
C MET A 21 9.30 5.35 10.60
N ALA A 22 9.22 5.95 11.78
CA ALA A 22 8.37 5.45 12.86
C ALA A 22 6.89 5.39 12.44
N LYS A 23 6.41 6.43 11.77
CA LYS A 23 5.05 6.50 11.19
C LYS A 23 4.85 5.44 10.10
N ARG A 24 5.78 5.29 9.20
CA ARG A 24 5.74 4.27 8.14
C ARG A 24 5.72 2.85 8.71
N ASN A 25 6.56 2.58 9.70
CA ASN A 25 6.59 1.28 10.38
C ASN A 25 5.29 0.98 11.10
N TYR A 26 4.63 1.98 11.69
CA TYR A 26 3.29 1.82 12.25
C TYR A 26 2.29 1.33 11.20
N ILE A 27 2.30 1.90 10.01
CA ILE A 27 1.45 1.49 8.89
C ILE A 27 1.77 0.05 8.48
N PHE A 28 3.04 -0.26 8.22
CA PHE A 28 3.46 -1.59 7.77
C PHE A 28 3.16 -2.67 8.80
N ASN A 29 3.42 -2.41 10.08
CA ASN A 29 3.17 -3.36 11.16
C ASN A 29 1.67 -3.61 11.34
N THR A 30 0.83 -2.58 11.28
CA THR A 30 -0.62 -2.74 11.37
C THR A 30 -1.16 -3.61 10.23
N ILE A 31 -0.73 -3.36 9.00
CA ILE A 31 -1.13 -4.16 7.84
C ILE A 31 -0.61 -5.60 7.97
N ARG A 32 0.64 -5.78 8.35
CA ARG A 32 1.27 -7.10 8.56
C ARG A 32 0.52 -7.92 9.59
N ASP A 33 0.20 -7.32 10.71
CA ASP A 33 -0.51 -7.99 11.80
C ASP A 33 -1.89 -8.47 11.35
N VAL A 34 -2.62 -7.66 10.60
CA VAL A 34 -3.92 -8.05 10.06
C VAL A 34 -3.76 -9.18 9.04
N TYR A 35 -2.79 -9.12 8.13
CA TYR A 35 -2.53 -10.21 7.19
C TYR A 35 -2.26 -11.54 7.92
N HIS A 36 -1.48 -11.52 9.01
CA HIS A 36 -1.22 -12.71 9.82
C HIS A 36 -2.49 -13.30 10.43
N LEU A 37 -3.45 -12.46 10.86
CA LEU A 37 -4.73 -12.93 11.43
C LEU A 37 -5.53 -13.76 10.41
N TYR A 38 -5.37 -13.50 9.12
CA TYR A 38 -6.08 -14.20 8.04
C TYR A 38 -5.25 -15.33 7.41
N GLY A 39 -4.11 -15.68 7.99
CA GLY A 39 -3.28 -16.79 7.54
C GLY A 39 -2.41 -16.50 6.33
N PHE A 40 -2.18 -15.23 5.98
CA PHE A 40 -1.24 -14.86 4.93
C PHE A 40 0.20 -15.02 5.38
N GLN A 41 1.05 -15.53 4.49
CA GLN A 41 2.47 -15.75 4.73
C GLN A 41 3.31 -14.79 3.91
N GLN A 42 4.36 -14.27 4.51
CA GLN A 42 5.25 -13.31 3.86
C GLN A 42 6.23 -13.99 2.93
N ILE A 43 6.37 -13.42 1.74
CA ILE A 43 7.50 -13.67 0.85
C ILE A 43 8.17 -12.35 0.49
N GLU A 44 9.36 -12.43 -0.05
CA GLU A 44 10.05 -11.33 -0.72
C GLU A 44 10.58 -11.80 -2.07
N THR A 45 10.62 -10.90 -3.02
CA THR A 45 11.23 -11.11 -4.33
C THR A 45 12.34 -10.09 -4.55
N PRO A 46 13.29 -10.33 -5.46
CA PRO A 46 14.34 -9.36 -5.73
C PRO A 46 13.81 -8.02 -6.23
N SER A 47 14.48 -6.94 -5.90
CA SER A 47 14.19 -5.61 -6.45
C SER A 47 14.38 -5.54 -7.95
N MET A 48 15.34 -6.30 -8.45
CA MET A 48 15.64 -6.47 -9.87
C MET A 48 14.97 -7.73 -10.41
N GLU A 49 14.33 -7.61 -11.55
CA GLU A 49 13.82 -8.73 -12.34
C GLU A 49 14.51 -8.76 -13.70
N MET A 50 14.52 -9.92 -14.35
CA MET A 50 14.90 -9.97 -15.75
C MET A 50 13.98 -9.06 -16.57
N LEU A 51 14.53 -8.25 -17.45
CA LEU A 51 13.73 -7.32 -18.25
C LEU A 51 12.70 -8.06 -19.11
N SER A 52 13.04 -9.27 -19.58
CA SER A 52 12.10 -10.17 -20.29
C SER A 52 10.89 -10.59 -19.44
N THR A 53 11.02 -10.62 -18.13
CA THR A 53 9.91 -10.88 -17.19
C THR A 53 8.96 -9.68 -17.09
N LEU A 54 9.49 -8.47 -17.16
CA LEU A 54 8.74 -7.23 -16.98
C LEU A 54 8.13 -6.70 -18.28
N MET A 55 8.85 -6.78 -19.39
CA MET A 55 8.41 -6.22 -20.68
C MET A 55 7.18 -6.91 -21.23
N GLY A 56 6.27 -6.11 -21.79
CA GLY A 56 5.03 -6.60 -22.39
C GLY A 56 3.93 -6.97 -21.41
N LYS A 57 4.15 -6.80 -20.09
CA LYS A 57 3.19 -7.15 -19.04
C LYS A 57 2.29 -5.98 -18.60
N TYR A 58 2.72 -4.75 -18.88
CA TYR A 58 2.10 -3.51 -18.40
C TYR A 58 1.52 -2.65 -19.53
N GLY A 59 1.48 -3.18 -20.76
CA GLY A 59 1.12 -2.42 -21.96
C GLY A 59 2.22 -1.46 -22.41
N ASP A 60 2.05 -0.80 -23.55
CA ASP A 60 3.05 0.07 -24.15
C ASP A 60 3.41 1.27 -23.25
N GLU A 61 2.44 1.83 -22.56
CA GLU A 61 2.69 2.93 -21.62
C GLU A 61 3.46 2.46 -20.39
N GLY A 62 3.07 1.33 -19.80
CA GLY A 62 3.75 0.75 -18.65
C GLY A 62 5.20 0.39 -18.97
N ASP A 63 5.47 -0.15 -20.14
CA ASP A 63 6.82 -0.50 -20.57
C ASP A 63 7.76 0.72 -20.66
N LYS A 64 7.22 1.90 -20.95
CA LYS A 64 7.98 3.18 -20.94
C LYS A 64 8.30 3.64 -19.52
N LEU A 65 7.56 3.18 -18.53
CA LEU A 65 7.73 3.54 -17.13
C LEU A 65 8.66 2.59 -16.36
N LEU A 66 9.15 1.53 -17.01
CA LEU A 66 10.10 0.61 -16.42
C LEU A 66 11.49 1.26 -16.30
N PHE A 67 12.07 1.24 -15.11
CA PHE A 67 13.48 1.54 -14.93
C PHE A 67 14.32 0.36 -15.40
N LYS A 68 15.14 0.59 -16.41
CA LYS A 68 16.05 -0.40 -16.97
C LYS A 68 17.44 -0.23 -16.38
N ILE A 69 18.08 -1.35 -16.05
CA ILE A 69 19.41 -1.36 -15.44
C ILE A 69 20.43 -1.72 -16.53
N GLN A 70 21.33 -0.78 -16.78
CA GLN A 70 22.44 -0.97 -17.70
C GLN A 70 23.33 -2.11 -17.22
N ASN A 71 23.70 -3.01 -18.15
CA ASN A 71 24.61 -4.12 -17.87
C ASN A 71 25.95 -3.62 -17.35
N SER A 72 26.53 -4.36 -16.41
CA SER A 72 27.87 -4.10 -15.92
C SER A 72 28.94 -4.53 -16.96
N GLY A 73 30.10 -3.91 -16.91
CA GLY A 73 31.20 -4.21 -17.82
C GLY A 73 31.05 -3.54 -19.19
N ASP A 74 31.48 -4.20 -20.23
CA ASP A 74 31.40 -3.70 -21.62
C ASP A 74 30.00 -3.97 -22.20
N TYR A 75 29.08 -3.03 -21.96
CA TYR A 75 27.69 -3.13 -22.44
C TYR A 75 27.53 -2.87 -23.94
N PHE A 76 28.60 -2.47 -24.64
CA PHE A 76 28.64 -2.42 -26.10
C PHE A 76 28.98 -3.78 -26.75
N SER A 77 29.47 -4.73 -25.97
CA SER A 77 29.77 -6.08 -26.46
C SER A 77 28.55 -6.71 -27.14
N GLY A 78 28.71 -7.15 -28.36
CA GLY A 78 27.63 -7.75 -29.17
C GLY A 78 26.69 -6.77 -29.85
N ILE A 79 27.00 -5.47 -29.85
CA ILE A 79 26.24 -4.45 -30.56
C ILE A 79 27.03 -4.05 -31.81
N THR A 80 26.37 -4.07 -32.98
CA THR A 80 26.98 -3.66 -34.23
C THR A 80 26.94 -2.14 -34.39
N ASP A 81 27.88 -1.59 -35.19
CA ASP A 81 27.89 -0.17 -35.52
C ASP A 81 26.58 0.27 -36.18
N GLU A 82 25.97 -0.56 -37.01
CA GLU A 82 24.67 -0.30 -37.64
C GLU A 82 23.56 -0.14 -36.59
N GLU A 83 23.51 -1.04 -35.62
CA GLU A 83 22.54 -0.95 -34.51
C GLU A 83 22.74 0.31 -33.69
N LEU A 84 23.98 0.65 -33.37
CA LEU A 84 24.31 1.86 -32.63
C LEU A 84 23.91 3.14 -33.37
N LEU A 85 24.23 3.19 -34.66
CA LEU A 85 23.95 4.32 -35.56
C LEU A 85 22.44 4.46 -35.84
N SER A 86 21.65 3.37 -35.69
CA SER A 86 20.20 3.41 -35.87
C SER A 86 19.50 4.32 -34.86
N ARG A 87 20.12 4.59 -33.70
CA ARG A 87 19.56 5.37 -32.57
C ARG A 87 18.19 4.88 -32.12
N ASN A 88 17.87 3.62 -32.38
CA ASN A 88 16.63 3.02 -31.91
C ASN A 88 16.74 2.69 -30.42
N ALA A 89 16.23 3.61 -29.57
CA ALA A 89 16.36 3.51 -28.13
C ALA A 89 15.74 2.21 -27.56
N ALA A 90 14.62 1.78 -28.08
CA ALA A 90 13.95 0.56 -27.61
C ALA A 90 14.77 -0.70 -27.91
N LYS A 91 15.30 -0.80 -29.14
CA LYS A 91 16.14 -1.92 -29.57
C LYS A 91 17.48 -1.94 -28.81
N LEU A 92 18.12 -0.79 -28.66
CA LEU A 92 19.36 -0.65 -27.92
C LEU A 92 19.18 -0.94 -26.42
N ALA A 93 18.11 -0.45 -25.81
CA ALA A 93 17.83 -0.71 -24.40
C ALA A 93 17.72 -2.20 -24.09
N SER A 94 17.10 -2.99 -24.96
CA SER A 94 16.99 -4.45 -24.78
C SER A 94 18.34 -5.17 -24.80
N LYS A 95 19.35 -4.58 -25.46
CA LYS A 95 20.72 -5.11 -25.53
C LYS A 95 21.62 -4.59 -24.40
N PHE A 96 21.44 -3.33 -24.00
CA PHE A 96 22.19 -2.72 -22.91
C PHE A 96 21.71 -3.17 -21.52
N CYS A 97 20.47 -3.63 -21.39
CA CYS A 97 19.81 -3.90 -20.14
C CYS A 97 19.17 -5.29 -20.14
N GLU A 98 19.73 -6.20 -19.38
CA GLU A 98 19.12 -7.52 -19.11
C GLU A 98 18.11 -7.46 -17.97
N LYS A 99 18.21 -6.46 -17.11
CA LYS A 99 17.45 -6.32 -15.87
C LYS A 99 16.73 -4.99 -15.83
N GLY A 100 15.67 -4.96 -15.04
CA GLY A 100 14.96 -3.73 -14.66
C GLY A 100 14.54 -3.77 -13.20
N LEU A 101 14.14 -2.63 -12.66
CA LEU A 101 13.51 -2.56 -11.36
C LEU A 101 12.04 -2.98 -11.49
N ARG A 102 11.55 -3.77 -10.55
CA ARG A 102 10.14 -4.20 -10.57
C ARG A 102 9.20 -2.99 -10.52
N TYR A 103 8.18 -3.05 -11.34
CA TYR A 103 7.16 -2.01 -11.48
C TYR A 103 6.03 -2.15 -10.46
N ASP A 104 5.73 -3.39 -10.09
CA ASP A 104 4.77 -3.81 -9.08
C ASP A 104 5.27 -5.07 -8.37
N LEU A 105 4.46 -5.61 -7.45
CA LEU A 105 4.75 -6.89 -6.80
C LEU A 105 4.00 -8.06 -7.46
N THR A 106 3.04 -7.77 -8.32
CA THR A 106 2.14 -8.78 -8.91
C THR A 106 2.82 -9.63 -9.97
N VAL A 107 3.53 -9.03 -10.93
CA VAL A 107 4.26 -9.77 -11.98
C VAL A 107 5.40 -10.59 -11.37
N PRO A 108 6.24 -10.06 -10.48
CA PRO A 108 7.23 -10.87 -9.75
C PRO A 108 6.60 -12.00 -8.95
N PHE A 109 5.43 -11.79 -8.35
CA PHE A 109 4.70 -12.85 -7.65
C PHE A 109 4.24 -13.95 -8.58
N ALA A 110 3.70 -13.62 -9.75
CA ALA A 110 3.33 -14.61 -10.76
C ALA A 110 4.54 -15.46 -11.19
N ARG A 111 5.69 -14.83 -11.42
CA ARG A 111 6.95 -15.54 -11.70
C ARG A 111 7.34 -16.46 -10.55
N TYR A 112 7.24 -15.97 -9.31
CA TYR A 112 7.53 -16.75 -8.10
C TYR A 112 6.66 -18.01 -8.02
N VAL A 113 5.35 -17.86 -8.20
CA VAL A 113 4.40 -18.99 -8.17
C VAL A 113 4.77 -20.07 -9.22
N VAL A 114 5.09 -19.64 -10.44
CA VAL A 114 5.47 -20.57 -11.52
C VAL A 114 6.79 -21.30 -11.22
N MET A 115 7.80 -20.57 -10.73
CA MET A 115 9.11 -21.15 -10.40
C MET A 115 9.07 -22.10 -9.20
N HIS A 116 8.18 -21.86 -8.25
CA HIS A 116 8.07 -22.63 -7.00
C HIS A 116 6.81 -23.49 -6.92
N ARG A 117 6.15 -23.78 -8.05
CA ARG A 117 4.87 -24.48 -8.10
C ARG A 117 4.88 -25.84 -7.39
N ASP A 118 6.03 -26.54 -7.42
CA ASP A 118 6.19 -27.85 -6.79
C ASP A 118 6.46 -27.77 -5.27
N GLU A 119 6.76 -26.57 -4.76
CA GLU A 119 7.01 -26.30 -3.34
C GLU A 119 5.77 -25.67 -2.66
N ILE A 120 4.89 -25.03 -3.44
CA ILE A 120 3.73 -24.29 -2.94
C ILE A 120 2.56 -25.26 -2.71
N THR A 121 1.92 -25.13 -1.55
CA THR A 121 0.64 -25.77 -1.28
C THR A 121 -0.50 -24.79 -1.61
N PHE A 122 -1.36 -25.15 -2.57
CA PHE A 122 -2.53 -24.35 -2.94
C PHE A 122 -3.76 -24.74 -2.08
N PRO A 123 -4.64 -23.78 -1.74
CA PRO A 123 -4.54 -22.34 -2.04
C PRO A 123 -3.39 -21.68 -1.27
N PHE A 124 -2.69 -20.79 -1.94
CA PHE A 124 -1.56 -20.05 -1.37
C PHE A 124 -1.96 -18.62 -1.02
N LYS A 125 -1.88 -18.28 0.25
CA LYS A 125 -2.13 -16.94 0.78
C LYS A 125 -0.79 -16.25 1.06
N ARG A 126 -0.42 -15.31 0.21
CA ARG A 126 0.87 -14.59 0.30
C ARG A 126 0.65 -13.13 0.55
N TYR A 127 1.53 -12.49 1.35
CA TYR A 127 1.67 -11.05 1.37
C TYR A 127 3.12 -10.60 1.16
N GLN A 128 3.28 -9.39 0.61
CA GLN A 128 4.56 -8.69 0.45
C GLN A 128 4.40 -7.23 0.81
N ILE A 129 5.40 -6.68 1.51
CA ILE A 129 5.51 -5.26 1.81
C ILE A 129 6.90 -4.83 1.35
N GLN A 130 6.99 -4.33 0.14
CA GLN A 130 8.26 -4.01 -0.51
C GLN A 130 8.13 -2.78 -1.42
N PRO A 131 9.24 -2.10 -1.73
CA PRO A 131 9.23 -0.97 -2.66
C PRO A 131 9.10 -1.42 -4.12
N VAL A 132 8.52 -0.54 -4.94
CA VAL A 132 8.42 -0.66 -6.39
C VAL A 132 8.85 0.65 -7.04
N TRP A 133 9.18 0.59 -8.34
CA TRP A 133 9.75 1.72 -9.07
C TRP A 133 9.03 1.96 -10.38
N ARG A 134 8.61 3.20 -10.60
CA ARG A 134 7.96 3.64 -11.85
C ARG A 134 8.55 4.96 -12.30
N ALA A 135 8.93 5.06 -13.55
CA ALA A 135 9.50 6.27 -14.13
C ALA A 135 8.43 7.35 -14.45
N ASP A 136 7.39 7.40 -13.66
CA ASP A 136 6.34 8.42 -13.75
C ASP A 136 6.91 9.83 -13.62
N ARG A 137 6.20 10.80 -14.22
CA ARG A 137 6.49 12.21 -13.97
C ARG A 137 6.15 12.54 -12.53
N PRO A 138 7.14 12.97 -11.71
CA PRO A 138 6.91 13.24 -10.30
C PRO A 138 5.89 14.36 -10.10
N GLN A 139 4.93 14.12 -9.20
CA GLN A 139 3.96 15.12 -8.77
C GLN A 139 3.50 14.79 -7.35
N LYS A 140 2.74 15.67 -6.71
CA LYS A 140 2.24 15.45 -5.35
C LYS A 140 1.46 14.13 -5.26
N GLY A 141 1.88 13.25 -4.35
CA GLY A 141 1.28 11.92 -4.16
C GLY A 141 1.65 10.86 -5.19
N ARG A 142 2.58 11.19 -6.13
CA ARG A 142 3.09 10.25 -7.14
C ARG A 142 4.61 10.29 -7.15
N TYR A 143 5.21 9.18 -6.71
CA TYR A 143 6.66 9.02 -6.56
C TYR A 143 7.19 7.98 -7.54
N ARG A 144 8.49 8.02 -7.78
CA ARG A 144 9.19 7.03 -8.60
C ARG A 144 9.62 5.79 -7.81
N GLU A 145 9.70 5.91 -6.50
CA GLU A 145 9.94 4.83 -5.56
C GLU A 145 8.89 4.91 -4.45
N PHE A 146 8.14 3.83 -4.24
CA PHE A 146 7.11 3.78 -3.21
C PHE A 146 6.82 2.33 -2.81
N TYR A 147 6.19 2.14 -1.65
CA TYR A 147 5.88 0.83 -1.11
C TYR A 147 4.48 0.36 -1.53
N GLN A 148 4.38 -0.91 -1.88
CA GLN A 148 3.11 -1.64 -1.98
C GLN A 148 3.01 -2.65 -0.84
N CYS A 149 1.81 -2.81 -0.31
CA CYS A 149 1.48 -3.77 0.73
C CYS A 149 0.42 -4.71 0.16
N ASP A 150 0.85 -5.75 -0.52
CA ASP A 150 0.01 -6.62 -1.32
C ASP A 150 -0.30 -7.93 -0.59
N ALA A 151 -1.53 -8.39 -0.71
CA ALA A 151 -1.95 -9.73 -0.30
C ALA A 151 -2.79 -10.38 -1.38
N ASP A 152 -2.43 -11.61 -1.75
CA ASP A 152 -3.09 -12.38 -2.79
C ASP A 152 -3.35 -13.81 -2.33
N VAL A 153 -4.48 -14.37 -2.78
CA VAL A 153 -4.80 -15.79 -2.67
C VAL A 153 -4.79 -16.38 -4.07
N VAL A 154 -3.96 -17.37 -4.31
CA VAL A 154 -3.90 -18.07 -5.61
C VAL A 154 -4.26 -19.55 -5.46
N GLY A 155 -4.91 -20.11 -6.48
CA GLY A 155 -5.31 -21.51 -6.52
C GLY A 155 -6.68 -21.79 -5.92
N SER A 156 -7.56 -20.81 -5.84
CA SER A 156 -8.96 -20.96 -5.40
C SER A 156 -9.89 -20.01 -6.10
N ASP A 157 -11.03 -20.53 -6.58
CA ASP A 157 -12.12 -19.75 -7.18
C ASP A 157 -13.17 -19.30 -6.17
N SER A 158 -13.02 -19.67 -4.90
CA SER A 158 -14.02 -19.38 -3.86
C SER A 158 -14.16 -17.87 -3.63
N LEU A 159 -15.41 -17.39 -3.67
CA LEU A 159 -15.75 -16.00 -3.34
C LEU A 159 -15.55 -15.67 -1.84
N LEU A 160 -15.34 -16.66 -0.98
CA LEU A 160 -14.93 -16.43 0.40
C LEU A 160 -13.59 -15.70 0.49
N ASN A 161 -12.74 -15.85 -0.52
CA ASN A 161 -11.47 -15.12 -0.59
C ASN A 161 -11.72 -13.61 -0.76
N GLU A 162 -12.66 -13.21 -1.62
CA GLU A 162 -13.07 -11.81 -1.75
C GLU A 162 -13.67 -11.26 -0.46
N VAL A 163 -14.53 -12.06 0.19
CA VAL A 163 -15.12 -11.71 1.50
C VAL A 163 -14.03 -11.45 2.55
N GLU A 164 -13.06 -12.34 2.70
CA GLU A 164 -11.96 -12.18 3.65
C GLU A 164 -11.10 -10.95 3.32
N LEU A 165 -10.81 -10.69 2.04
CA LEU A 165 -10.05 -9.50 1.64
C LEU A 165 -10.77 -8.20 2.02
N MET A 166 -12.09 -8.15 1.89
CA MET A 166 -12.87 -6.98 2.30
C MET A 166 -12.90 -6.83 3.83
N GLN A 167 -12.93 -7.93 4.58
CA GLN A 167 -12.78 -7.90 6.04
C GLN A 167 -11.39 -7.38 6.46
N ILE A 168 -10.34 -7.78 5.75
CA ILE A 168 -8.98 -7.27 5.98
C ILE A 168 -8.95 -5.75 5.78
N VAL A 169 -9.51 -5.26 4.69
CA VAL A 169 -9.61 -3.81 4.40
C VAL A 169 -10.34 -3.09 5.53
N ASP A 170 -11.50 -3.59 5.93
CA ASP A 170 -12.30 -3.02 7.02
C ASP A 170 -11.52 -2.98 8.34
N THR A 171 -10.85 -4.06 8.68
CA THR A 171 -10.06 -4.17 9.91
C THR A 171 -8.86 -3.23 9.91
N VAL A 172 -8.12 -3.15 8.82
CA VAL A 172 -6.94 -2.27 8.70
C VAL A 172 -7.34 -0.82 8.87
N PHE A 173 -8.34 -0.35 8.15
CA PHE A 173 -8.77 1.05 8.24
C PHE A 173 -9.45 1.38 9.56
N SER A 174 -10.15 0.44 10.15
CA SER A 174 -10.70 0.59 11.51
C SER A 174 -9.59 0.74 12.56
N ARG A 175 -8.50 -0.01 12.44
CA ARG A 175 -7.33 0.13 13.33
C ARG A 175 -6.63 1.48 13.15
N PHE A 176 -6.56 1.99 11.93
CA PHE A 176 -6.03 3.33 11.67
C PHE A 176 -6.95 4.46 12.12
N GLY A 177 -8.22 4.18 12.37
CA GLY A 177 -9.23 5.21 12.64
C GLY A 177 -9.63 6.01 11.39
N ILE A 178 -9.40 5.47 10.20
CA ILE A 178 -9.77 6.08 8.93
C ILE A 178 -11.13 5.54 8.50
N CYS A 179 -12.11 6.43 8.34
CA CYS A 179 -13.40 6.08 7.73
C CYS A 179 -13.24 5.96 6.22
N VAL A 180 -13.67 4.84 5.68
CA VAL A 180 -13.55 4.55 4.25
C VAL A 180 -14.87 4.08 3.65
N CYS A 181 -15.02 4.24 2.34
CA CYS A 181 -16.01 3.55 1.53
C CYS A 181 -15.29 2.51 0.67
N ILE A 182 -15.69 1.25 0.82
CA ILE A 182 -15.22 0.15 0.00
C ILE A 182 -16.12 0.05 -1.23
N LYS A 183 -15.59 0.33 -2.40
CA LYS A 183 -16.33 0.21 -3.67
C LYS A 183 -16.04 -1.13 -4.31
N ILE A 184 -17.09 -1.81 -4.72
CA ILE A 184 -17.04 -3.11 -5.39
C ILE A 184 -17.75 -3.03 -6.74
N ASN A 185 -17.18 -3.67 -7.73
CA ASN A 185 -17.81 -3.95 -9.01
C ASN A 185 -17.39 -5.35 -9.48
N ASN A 186 -17.80 -5.74 -10.67
CA ASN A 186 -17.45 -7.02 -11.26
C ASN A 186 -17.26 -6.87 -12.77
N ARG A 187 -16.15 -7.40 -13.29
CA ARG A 187 -15.84 -7.38 -14.71
C ARG A 187 -16.94 -8.04 -15.55
N LYS A 188 -17.59 -9.08 -15.02
CA LYS A 188 -18.69 -9.78 -15.68
C LYS A 188 -19.95 -8.93 -15.81
N ILE A 189 -20.25 -8.08 -14.83
CA ILE A 189 -21.35 -7.10 -14.92
C ILE A 189 -21.06 -6.12 -16.05
N LEU A 190 -19.86 -5.58 -16.13
CA LEU A 190 -19.45 -4.65 -17.18
C LEU A 190 -19.50 -5.31 -18.57
N SER A 191 -19.07 -6.57 -18.67
CA SER A 191 -19.18 -7.36 -19.92
C SER A 191 -20.65 -7.59 -20.31
N GLY A 192 -21.51 -7.88 -19.35
CA GLY A 192 -22.94 -8.04 -19.57
C GLY A 192 -23.62 -6.76 -20.06
N ILE A 193 -23.25 -5.61 -19.50
CA ILE A 193 -23.73 -4.30 -19.94
C ILE A 193 -23.35 -4.07 -21.40
N ALA A 194 -22.08 -4.28 -21.75
CA ALA A 194 -21.60 -4.14 -23.12
C ALA A 194 -22.34 -5.09 -24.10
N GLU A 195 -22.59 -6.31 -23.67
CA GLU A 195 -23.32 -7.33 -24.46
C GLU A 195 -24.74 -6.91 -24.74
N ILE A 196 -25.52 -6.48 -23.75
CA ILE A 196 -26.95 -6.12 -23.96
C ILE A 196 -27.14 -4.87 -24.81
N ILE A 197 -26.18 -3.98 -24.86
CA ILE A 197 -26.24 -2.77 -25.70
C ILE A 197 -25.60 -2.97 -27.08
N GLY A 198 -24.98 -4.13 -27.33
CA GLY A 198 -24.31 -4.44 -28.60
C GLY A 198 -23.02 -3.71 -28.85
N GLU A 199 -22.33 -3.24 -27.78
CA GLU A 199 -21.11 -2.39 -27.85
C GLU A 199 -19.97 -3.00 -27.05
N ALA A 200 -19.72 -4.30 -27.20
CA ALA A 200 -18.71 -5.05 -26.47
C ALA A 200 -17.30 -4.43 -26.52
N ASP A 201 -16.96 -3.82 -27.66
CA ASP A 201 -15.63 -3.21 -27.88
C ASP A 201 -15.45 -1.85 -27.19
N LYS A 202 -16.53 -1.26 -26.69
CA LYS A 202 -16.53 0.11 -26.16
C LYS A 202 -16.76 0.20 -24.66
N ILE A 203 -16.55 -0.89 -23.93
CA ILE A 203 -16.77 -0.95 -22.49
C ILE A 203 -15.96 0.10 -21.73
N VAL A 204 -14.72 0.35 -22.14
CA VAL A 204 -13.84 1.38 -21.53
C VAL A 204 -14.41 2.77 -21.76
N ASP A 205 -14.82 3.09 -22.98
CA ASP A 205 -15.41 4.40 -23.30
C ASP A 205 -16.70 4.65 -22.52
N ILE A 206 -17.54 3.63 -22.38
CA ILE A 206 -18.79 3.68 -21.63
C ILE A 206 -18.52 3.96 -20.15
N THR A 207 -17.63 3.21 -19.53
CA THR A 207 -17.33 3.35 -18.09
C THR A 207 -16.64 4.67 -17.77
N VAL A 208 -15.74 5.14 -18.62
CA VAL A 208 -15.09 6.47 -18.48
C VAL A 208 -16.11 7.59 -18.55
N ALA A 209 -17.08 7.50 -19.46
CA ALA A 209 -18.14 8.50 -19.57
C ALA A 209 -19.05 8.49 -18.31
N ILE A 210 -19.47 7.32 -17.86
CA ILE A 210 -20.33 7.17 -16.67
C ILE A 210 -19.63 7.68 -15.39
N ASP A 211 -18.34 7.45 -15.24
CA ASP A 211 -17.55 7.95 -14.09
C ASP A 211 -17.57 9.47 -13.96
N LYS A 212 -17.86 10.17 -15.02
CA LYS A 212 -17.96 11.64 -15.03
C LYS A 212 -19.34 12.17 -14.65
N LEU A 213 -20.33 11.32 -14.42
CA LEU A 213 -21.72 11.72 -14.20
C LEU A 213 -21.89 12.84 -13.17
N ASP A 214 -21.25 12.69 -12.01
CA ASP A 214 -21.33 13.67 -10.93
C ASP A 214 -20.67 15.01 -11.27
N LYS A 215 -19.74 15.01 -12.23
CA LYS A 215 -18.96 16.19 -12.61
C LYS A 215 -19.61 16.98 -13.75
N ILE A 216 -20.14 16.26 -14.74
CA ILE A 216 -20.60 16.88 -15.98
C ILE A 216 -22.11 16.76 -16.24
N GLY A 217 -22.82 15.93 -15.47
CA GLY A 217 -24.26 15.69 -15.59
C GLY A 217 -24.64 14.73 -16.70
N LEU A 218 -25.91 14.27 -16.69
CA LEU A 218 -26.42 13.21 -17.56
C LEU A 218 -26.36 13.60 -19.06
N ASP A 219 -26.77 14.81 -19.41
CA ASP A 219 -26.81 15.26 -20.81
C ASP A 219 -25.40 15.25 -21.42
N ASN A 220 -24.41 15.68 -20.68
CA ASN A 220 -23.02 15.67 -21.13
C ASN A 220 -22.42 14.25 -21.19
N VAL A 221 -22.79 13.36 -20.27
CA VAL A 221 -22.42 11.95 -20.35
C VAL A 221 -23.00 11.31 -21.60
N ASN A 222 -24.29 11.53 -21.89
CA ASN A 222 -24.94 11.02 -23.09
C ASN A 222 -24.32 11.57 -24.37
N ALA A 223 -23.97 12.87 -24.38
CA ALA A 223 -23.27 13.50 -25.50
C ALA A 223 -21.88 12.90 -25.73
N GLU A 224 -21.12 12.61 -24.69
CA GLU A 224 -19.82 11.95 -24.77
C GLU A 224 -19.94 10.53 -25.30
N LEU A 225 -20.94 9.75 -24.84
CA LEU A 225 -21.23 8.43 -25.35
C LEU A 225 -21.54 8.45 -26.86
N LYS A 226 -22.33 9.41 -27.30
CA LYS A 226 -22.66 9.60 -28.71
C LYS A 226 -21.42 9.99 -29.56
N GLU A 227 -20.58 10.85 -29.03
CA GLU A 227 -19.31 11.22 -29.66
C GLU A 227 -18.37 10.03 -29.83
N LYS A 228 -18.37 9.11 -28.86
CA LYS A 228 -17.62 7.84 -28.91
C LYS A 228 -18.24 6.79 -29.85
N GLY A 229 -19.31 7.11 -30.55
CA GLY A 229 -19.96 6.26 -31.52
C GLY A 229 -20.95 5.26 -30.91
N ILE A 230 -21.40 5.46 -29.68
CA ILE A 230 -22.49 4.68 -29.08
C ILE A 230 -23.81 5.14 -29.70
N SER A 231 -24.61 4.19 -30.19
CA SER A 231 -25.91 4.48 -30.84
C SER A 231 -26.92 5.07 -29.84
N ASP A 232 -27.90 5.82 -30.37
CA ASP A 232 -28.97 6.37 -29.52
C ASP A 232 -29.78 5.26 -28.85
N GLU A 233 -29.98 4.11 -29.53
CA GLU A 233 -30.63 2.94 -28.97
C GLU A 233 -29.84 2.35 -27.81
N ALA A 234 -28.52 2.20 -27.95
CA ALA A 234 -27.63 1.73 -26.89
C ALA A 234 -27.62 2.70 -25.71
N ILE A 235 -27.58 4.01 -25.95
CA ILE A 235 -27.64 5.03 -24.89
C ILE A 235 -28.97 4.93 -24.14
N ALA A 236 -30.08 4.73 -24.82
CA ALA A 236 -31.39 4.54 -24.18
C ALA A 236 -31.39 3.30 -23.25
N LYS A 237 -30.79 2.20 -23.67
CA LYS A 237 -30.62 0.98 -22.86
C LYS A 237 -29.73 1.18 -21.66
N LEU A 238 -28.74 2.10 -21.73
CA LEU A 238 -27.82 2.42 -20.64
C LEU A 238 -28.46 3.32 -19.56
N GLN A 239 -29.56 4.04 -19.85
CA GLN A 239 -30.11 5.02 -18.89
C GLN A 239 -30.41 4.41 -17.51
N PRO A 240 -31.05 3.24 -17.37
CA PRO A 240 -31.28 2.61 -16.06
C PRO A 240 -29.99 2.32 -15.31
N ILE A 241 -28.89 2.06 -16.01
CA ILE A 241 -27.58 1.75 -15.45
C ILE A 241 -26.86 3.04 -15.03
N ILE A 242 -26.86 4.05 -15.89
CA ILE A 242 -26.26 5.36 -15.62
C ILE A 242 -26.93 6.03 -14.41
N LEU A 243 -28.25 5.90 -14.29
CA LEU A 243 -29.06 6.46 -13.22
C LEU A 243 -29.19 5.53 -12.01
N LEU A 244 -28.45 4.44 -11.98
CA LEU A 244 -28.48 3.48 -10.91
C LEU A 244 -28.06 4.12 -9.57
N ASN A 245 -28.96 4.07 -8.61
CA ASN A 245 -28.76 4.60 -7.28
C ASN A 245 -29.50 3.76 -6.22
N GLY A 246 -29.39 4.14 -4.98
CA GLY A 246 -30.04 3.47 -3.87
C GLY A 246 -29.13 2.50 -3.14
N THR A 247 -29.73 1.57 -2.40
CA THR A 247 -29.03 0.52 -1.66
C THR A 247 -28.39 -0.50 -2.60
N ASN A 248 -27.44 -1.28 -2.08
CA ASN A 248 -26.84 -2.37 -2.86
C ASN A 248 -27.91 -3.39 -3.33
N ALA A 249 -28.88 -3.70 -2.47
CA ALA A 249 -29.99 -4.62 -2.81
C ALA A 249 -30.85 -4.06 -3.96
N GLU A 250 -31.18 -2.78 -3.94
CA GLU A 250 -31.93 -2.10 -5.01
C GLU A 250 -31.14 -2.11 -6.34
N LYS A 251 -29.85 -1.79 -6.28
CA LYS A 251 -28.95 -1.82 -7.44
C LYS A 251 -28.88 -3.22 -8.05
N LEU A 252 -28.68 -4.26 -7.23
CA LEU A 252 -28.65 -5.65 -7.67
C LEU A 252 -29.98 -6.08 -8.31
N GLY A 253 -31.11 -5.68 -7.74
CA GLY A 253 -32.43 -5.94 -8.30
C GLY A 253 -32.61 -5.35 -9.70
N THR A 254 -32.23 -4.10 -9.89
CA THR A 254 -32.25 -3.43 -11.20
C THR A 254 -31.34 -4.11 -12.21
N LEU A 255 -30.12 -4.48 -11.79
CA LEU A 255 -29.17 -5.18 -12.65
C LEU A 255 -29.65 -6.55 -13.09
N LYS A 256 -30.34 -7.30 -12.23
CA LYS A 256 -30.96 -8.59 -12.61
C LYS A 256 -31.99 -8.44 -13.74
N GLU A 257 -32.76 -7.37 -13.70
CA GLU A 257 -33.75 -7.08 -14.76
C GLU A 257 -33.03 -6.63 -16.04
N VAL A 258 -32.15 -5.66 -15.94
CA VAL A 258 -31.45 -5.09 -17.11
C VAL A 258 -30.56 -6.12 -17.80
N LEU A 259 -29.88 -6.97 -17.04
CA LEU A 259 -28.95 -7.98 -17.54
C LEU A 259 -29.60 -9.35 -17.79
N SER A 260 -30.92 -9.47 -17.75
CA SER A 260 -31.65 -10.75 -17.87
C SER A 260 -31.29 -11.55 -19.12
N ALA A 261 -30.95 -10.90 -20.22
CA ALA A 261 -30.52 -11.53 -21.47
C ALA A 261 -29.01 -11.84 -21.54
N SER A 262 -28.24 -11.49 -20.52
CA SER A 262 -26.79 -11.73 -20.48
C SER A 262 -26.42 -12.74 -19.40
N GLU A 263 -26.01 -13.93 -19.81
CA GLU A 263 -25.52 -14.97 -18.87
C GLU A 263 -24.32 -14.52 -18.08
N VAL A 264 -23.32 -13.89 -18.74
CA VAL A 264 -22.11 -13.37 -18.06
C VAL A 264 -22.47 -12.24 -17.09
N GLY A 265 -23.38 -11.36 -17.48
CA GLY A 265 -23.84 -10.25 -16.62
C GLY A 265 -24.54 -10.76 -15.36
N LEU A 266 -25.45 -11.72 -15.51
CA LEU A 266 -26.13 -12.35 -14.37
C LEU A 266 -25.17 -13.09 -13.45
N LYS A 267 -24.15 -13.72 -13.99
CA LYS A 267 -23.09 -14.36 -13.18
C LYS A 267 -22.35 -13.34 -12.34
N GLY A 268 -22.01 -12.21 -12.91
CA GLY A 268 -21.37 -11.10 -12.17
C GLY A 268 -22.25 -10.53 -11.05
N VAL A 269 -23.55 -10.42 -11.31
CA VAL A 269 -24.55 -10.00 -10.29
C VAL A 269 -24.63 -11.03 -9.16
N GLU A 270 -24.68 -12.31 -9.48
CA GLU A 270 -24.72 -13.42 -8.51
C GLU A 270 -23.46 -13.40 -7.60
N GLU A 271 -22.29 -13.26 -8.19
CA GLU A 271 -21.04 -13.17 -7.43
C GLU A 271 -21.02 -11.95 -6.50
N SER A 272 -21.41 -10.79 -7.00
CA SER A 272 -21.49 -9.55 -6.21
C SER A 272 -22.52 -9.64 -5.08
N GLU A 273 -23.67 -10.24 -5.34
CA GLU A 273 -24.72 -10.48 -4.35
C GLU A 273 -24.22 -11.40 -3.22
N PHE A 274 -23.53 -12.48 -3.55
CA PHE A 274 -22.93 -13.37 -2.55
C PHE A 274 -21.96 -12.63 -1.63
N ILE A 275 -21.04 -11.86 -2.22
CA ILE A 275 -20.03 -11.11 -1.46
C ILE A 275 -20.70 -10.08 -0.54
N LEU A 276 -21.61 -9.27 -1.10
CA LEU A 276 -22.28 -8.21 -0.37
C LEU A 276 -23.16 -8.75 0.76
N ASN A 277 -23.96 -9.78 0.50
CA ASN A 277 -24.82 -10.38 1.51
C ASN A 277 -24.04 -11.08 2.63
N THR A 278 -22.94 -11.74 2.30
CA THR A 278 -22.08 -12.38 3.30
C THR A 278 -21.45 -11.32 4.19
N LEU A 279 -20.94 -10.23 3.63
CA LEU A 279 -20.35 -9.13 4.41
C LEU A 279 -21.41 -8.41 5.27
N GLU A 280 -22.62 -8.22 4.77
CA GLU A 280 -23.73 -7.64 5.55
C GLU A 280 -24.08 -8.50 6.76
N THR A 281 -24.16 -9.83 6.58
CA THR A 281 -24.42 -10.77 7.68
C THR A 281 -23.32 -10.74 8.75
N MET A 282 -22.07 -10.57 8.35
CA MET A 282 -20.93 -10.49 9.27
C MET A 282 -20.80 -9.11 9.94
N GLY A 283 -21.28 -8.07 9.29
CA GLY A 283 -21.18 -6.68 9.71
C GLY A 283 -19.79 -6.08 9.51
N LEU A 284 -19.69 -5.09 8.64
CA LEU A 284 -18.50 -4.25 8.49
C LEU A 284 -18.64 -2.97 9.30
N LYS A 285 -17.54 -2.41 9.75
CA LYS A 285 -17.49 -1.10 10.40
C LYS A 285 -17.53 0.05 9.39
N ASN A 286 -17.02 -0.19 8.18
CA ASN A 286 -17.02 0.77 7.10
C ASN A 286 -18.10 0.43 6.07
N GLU A 287 -18.45 1.43 5.25
CA GLU A 287 -19.43 1.28 4.19
C GLU A 287 -18.87 0.45 3.03
N ILE A 288 -19.71 -0.39 2.44
CA ILE A 288 -19.42 -1.08 1.17
C ILE A 288 -20.52 -0.73 0.17
N GLU A 289 -20.11 -0.32 -1.04
CA GLU A 289 -20.99 0.17 -2.09
C GLU A 289 -20.71 -0.54 -3.42
N LEU A 290 -21.77 -1.06 -4.05
CA LEU A 290 -21.72 -1.47 -5.44
C LEU A 290 -21.66 -0.23 -6.33
N ASP A 291 -20.58 -0.08 -7.07
CA ASP A 291 -20.29 1.09 -7.92
C ASP A 291 -19.94 0.66 -9.33
N LEU A 292 -20.89 0.84 -10.25
CA LEU A 292 -20.72 0.44 -11.66
C LEU A 292 -19.75 1.33 -12.45
N THR A 293 -19.38 2.48 -11.91
CA THR A 293 -18.36 3.35 -12.52
C THR A 293 -16.95 2.84 -12.29
N LEU A 294 -16.78 1.93 -11.34
CA LEU A 294 -15.49 1.32 -11.04
C LEU A 294 -15.07 0.37 -12.18
N ALA A 295 -14.15 0.82 -13.01
CA ALA A 295 -13.67 0.12 -14.20
C ALA A 295 -12.15 -0.10 -14.20
N ARG A 296 -11.55 -0.11 -13.04
CA ARG A 296 -10.10 -0.29 -12.86
C ARG A 296 -9.65 -1.66 -13.36
N GLY A 297 -8.55 -1.70 -14.10
CA GLY A 297 -7.91 -2.94 -14.50
C GLY A 297 -8.75 -3.84 -15.42
N LEU A 298 -9.56 -3.27 -16.30
CA LEU A 298 -10.46 -4.02 -17.20
C LEU A 298 -9.76 -5.06 -18.08
N ASN A 299 -8.51 -4.85 -18.42
CA ASN A 299 -7.71 -5.80 -19.19
C ASN A 299 -7.06 -6.88 -18.33
N TYR A 300 -7.17 -6.79 -17.03
CA TYR A 300 -6.49 -7.63 -16.07
C TYR A 300 -7.45 -8.45 -15.21
N TYR A 301 -8.46 -7.79 -14.61
CA TYR A 301 -9.43 -8.44 -13.74
C TYR A 301 -10.50 -9.17 -14.54
N THR A 302 -10.91 -10.33 -14.02
CA THR A 302 -11.89 -11.24 -14.65
C THR A 302 -13.18 -11.37 -13.84
N GLY A 303 -13.19 -10.94 -12.60
CA GLY A 303 -14.31 -11.01 -11.67
C GLY A 303 -14.44 -9.75 -10.84
N ALA A 304 -14.54 -9.90 -9.52
CA ALA A 304 -14.66 -8.78 -8.59
C ALA A 304 -13.52 -7.77 -8.73
N ILE A 305 -13.87 -6.49 -8.59
CA ILE A 305 -12.95 -5.34 -8.62
C ILE A 305 -13.21 -4.53 -7.35
N PHE A 306 -12.14 -4.10 -6.68
CA PHE A 306 -12.22 -3.34 -5.44
C PHE A 306 -11.46 -2.03 -5.55
N GLU A 307 -12.02 -0.99 -4.95
CA GLU A 307 -11.36 0.29 -4.74
C GLU A 307 -11.84 0.89 -3.42
N VAL A 308 -10.91 1.45 -2.65
CA VAL A 308 -11.22 2.01 -1.34
C VAL A 308 -10.89 3.49 -1.32
N LYS A 309 -11.84 4.30 -0.91
CA LYS A 309 -11.70 5.75 -0.79
C LYS A 309 -11.85 6.20 0.66
N ALA A 310 -10.94 7.07 1.10
CA ALA A 310 -11.08 7.75 2.38
C ALA A 310 -12.23 8.77 2.30
N LEU A 311 -13.07 8.85 3.34
CA LEU A 311 -14.23 9.73 3.35
C LEU A 311 -13.92 11.14 3.83
N ASP A 312 -12.98 11.28 4.78
CA ASP A 312 -12.70 12.55 5.45
C ASP A 312 -11.55 13.35 4.82
N VAL A 313 -10.96 12.83 3.77
CA VAL A 313 -9.82 13.44 3.07
C VAL A 313 -10.01 13.32 1.56
N GLN A 314 -9.76 14.42 0.85
CA GLN A 314 -9.72 14.40 -0.62
C GLN A 314 -8.38 13.84 -1.10
N ILE A 315 -8.35 12.55 -1.37
CA ILE A 315 -7.19 11.82 -1.91
C ILE A 315 -7.70 10.76 -2.89
N GLY A 316 -6.85 10.34 -3.80
CA GLY A 316 -7.19 9.21 -4.67
C GLY A 316 -7.35 7.90 -3.89
N SER A 317 -7.66 6.85 -4.60
CA SER A 317 -7.77 5.49 -4.04
C SER A 317 -6.60 5.13 -3.14
N ILE A 318 -6.89 4.63 -1.96
CA ILE A 318 -5.88 4.23 -0.95
C ILE A 318 -5.66 2.72 -0.90
N THR A 319 -6.56 1.95 -1.49
CA THR A 319 -6.46 0.50 -1.65
C THR A 319 -7.20 0.10 -2.92
N GLY A 320 -6.72 -0.91 -3.60
CA GLY A 320 -7.38 -1.48 -4.76
C GLY A 320 -7.01 -2.93 -4.96
N GLY A 321 -7.80 -3.64 -5.77
CA GLY A 321 -7.57 -5.04 -6.05
C GLY A 321 -8.67 -5.66 -6.89
N GLY A 322 -8.64 -6.99 -7.00
CA GLY A 322 -9.63 -7.75 -7.73
C GLY A 322 -9.23 -9.19 -8.03
N ARG A 323 -10.14 -9.91 -8.66
CA ARG A 323 -9.97 -11.28 -9.14
C ARG A 323 -9.31 -11.30 -10.51
N TYR A 324 -8.35 -12.19 -10.69
CA TYR A 324 -7.64 -12.44 -11.94
C TYR A 324 -7.47 -13.96 -12.15
N ASP A 325 -7.60 -14.43 -13.39
CA ASP A 325 -7.59 -15.86 -13.67
C ASP A 325 -6.41 -16.32 -14.53
N ASN A 326 -5.62 -15.40 -15.07
CA ASN A 326 -4.58 -15.73 -16.04
C ASN A 326 -3.23 -15.06 -15.78
N LEU A 327 -2.95 -14.62 -14.57
CA LEU A 327 -1.69 -13.95 -14.27
C LEU A 327 -0.47 -14.84 -14.53
N THR A 328 -0.53 -16.09 -14.08
CA THR A 328 0.54 -17.07 -14.26
C THR A 328 0.62 -17.63 -15.68
N GLY A 329 -0.41 -17.45 -16.50
CA GLY A 329 -0.46 -17.92 -17.88
C GLY A 329 0.62 -17.32 -18.76
N VAL A 330 1.01 -16.07 -18.51
CA VAL A 330 2.11 -15.39 -19.22
C VAL A 330 3.48 -16.06 -19.01
N PHE A 331 3.61 -16.90 -17.99
CA PHE A 331 4.79 -17.70 -17.67
C PHE A 331 4.58 -19.21 -17.92
N GLY A 332 3.55 -19.59 -18.69
CA GLY A 332 3.30 -20.96 -19.10
C GLY A 332 2.50 -21.82 -18.11
N MET A 333 1.96 -21.24 -17.04
CA MET A 333 1.10 -21.93 -16.08
C MET A 333 -0.32 -21.39 -16.15
N SER A 334 -1.15 -22.01 -16.98
CA SER A 334 -2.56 -21.62 -17.14
C SER A 334 -3.47 -22.21 -16.06
N GLY A 335 -4.67 -21.61 -15.91
CA GLY A 335 -5.73 -22.15 -15.05
C GLY A 335 -5.55 -21.90 -13.55
N VAL A 336 -4.69 -20.98 -13.15
CA VAL A 336 -4.51 -20.59 -11.75
C VAL A 336 -5.27 -19.28 -11.50
N SER A 337 -6.38 -19.38 -10.77
CA SER A 337 -7.16 -18.23 -10.32
C SER A 337 -6.49 -17.55 -9.13
N GLY A 338 -6.60 -16.24 -9.08
CA GLY A 338 -6.10 -15.45 -7.97
C GLY A 338 -7.01 -14.24 -7.68
N VAL A 339 -6.94 -13.77 -6.47
CA VAL A 339 -7.58 -12.53 -6.03
C VAL A 339 -6.70 -11.83 -5.01
N GLY A 340 -6.57 -10.54 -5.12
CA GLY A 340 -5.68 -9.80 -4.23
C GLY A 340 -6.07 -8.34 -4.03
N ILE A 341 -5.42 -7.75 -3.04
CA ILE A 341 -5.52 -6.32 -2.72
C ILE A 341 -4.13 -5.72 -2.52
N SER A 342 -4.03 -4.43 -2.72
CA SER A 342 -2.82 -3.64 -2.45
C SER A 342 -3.18 -2.39 -1.67
N PHE A 343 -2.57 -2.20 -0.49
CA PHE A 343 -2.66 -0.95 0.27
C PHE A 343 -1.60 0.04 -0.21
N GLY A 344 -2.03 1.27 -0.50
CA GLY A 344 -1.15 2.38 -0.85
C GLY A 344 -0.57 3.05 0.39
N ALA A 345 0.54 2.54 0.92
CA ALA A 345 1.13 2.98 2.17
C ALA A 345 1.44 4.49 2.20
N ASP A 346 1.92 5.06 1.10
CA ASP A 346 2.26 6.49 1.03
C ASP A 346 1.02 7.39 1.11
N ARG A 347 -0.09 6.99 0.50
CA ARG A 347 -1.36 7.71 0.62
C ARG A 347 -1.98 7.56 1.99
N ILE A 348 -1.89 6.38 2.60
CA ILE A 348 -2.32 6.14 3.99
C ILE A 348 -1.50 7.00 4.94
N PHE A 349 -0.20 7.12 4.72
CA PHE A 349 0.68 8.00 5.47
C PHE A 349 0.18 9.46 5.43
N ASP A 350 -0.17 9.96 4.26
CA ASP A 350 -0.69 11.32 4.10
C ASP A 350 -2.04 11.52 4.80
N VAL A 351 -2.94 10.53 4.72
CA VAL A 351 -4.25 10.58 5.41
C VAL A 351 -4.07 10.62 6.93
N LEU A 352 -3.23 9.75 7.47
CA LEU A 352 -2.96 9.70 8.91
C LEU A 352 -2.30 11.01 9.41
N ASN A 353 -1.41 11.63 8.62
CA ASN A 353 -0.85 12.93 8.95
C ASN A 353 -1.91 14.03 8.92
N GLN A 354 -2.72 14.08 7.88
CA GLN A 354 -3.74 15.13 7.72
C GLN A 354 -4.82 15.07 8.81
N LEU A 355 -5.20 13.87 9.24
CA LEU A 355 -6.20 13.64 10.27
C LEU A 355 -5.60 13.51 11.69
N GLU A 356 -4.28 13.60 11.82
CA GLU A 356 -3.55 13.48 13.11
C GLU A 356 -3.90 12.19 13.88
N LEU A 357 -3.94 11.06 13.16
CA LEU A 357 -4.39 9.77 13.70
C LEU A 357 -3.26 8.84 14.17
N TYR A 358 -1.99 9.26 14.09
CA TYR A 358 -0.91 8.44 14.62
C TYR A 358 -0.96 8.36 16.15
N PRO A 359 -0.90 7.14 16.74
CA PRO A 359 -0.74 7.00 18.17
C PRO A 359 0.57 7.65 18.64
N LYS A 360 0.55 8.33 19.78
CA LYS A 360 1.75 8.99 20.32
C LYS A 360 2.90 8.00 20.50
N GLU A 361 2.60 6.80 20.94
CA GLU A 361 3.57 5.72 21.19
C GLU A 361 4.26 5.24 19.89
N ALA A 362 3.57 5.32 18.77
CA ALA A 362 4.10 4.89 17.47
C ALA A 362 5.25 5.77 16.97
N VAL A 363 5.25 7.04 17.36
CA VAL A 363 6.24 8.04 16.91
C VAL A 363 7.30 8.38 17.95
N ASN A 364 7.17 7.84 19.17
CA ASN A 364 8.13 8.06 20.23
C ASN A 364 9.43 7.29 19.97
N GLY A 365 10.56 8.01 20.14
CA GLY A 365 11.90 7.43 20.13
C GLY A 365 12.32 6.94 21.51
N THR A 366 13.45 7.45 22.00
CA THR A 366 13.95 7.19 23.36
C THR A 366 12.95 7.66 24.41
N GLU A 367 12.68 6.82 25.40
CA GLU A 367 11.76 7.12 26.50
C GLU A 367 12.48 7.72 27.71
N VAL A 368 13.71 7.30 27.97
CA VAL A 368 14.52 7.78 29.09
C VAL A 368 15.93 8.12 28.64
N LEU A 369 16.41 9.33 28.94
CA LEU A 369 17.78 9.73 28.79
C LEU A 369 18.46 9.75 30.14
N PHE A 370 19.55 8.99 30.30
CA PHE A 370 20.42 9.06 31.46
C PHE A 370 21.48 10.16 31.27
N ILE A 371 21.60 11.04 32.22
CA ILE A 371 22.61 12.11 32.24
C ILE A 371 23.98 11.51 32.57
N ASN A 372 25.01 11.99 31.90
CA ASN A 372 26.40 11.59 32.12
C ASN A 372 27.19 12.75 32.74
N PHE A 373 27.52 12.64 34.02
CA PHE A 373 28.35 13.61 34.73
C PHE A 373 29.84 13.22 34.81
N GLY A 374 30.18 11.97 34.51
CA GLY A 374 31.53 11.44 34.56
C GLY A 374 31.55 9.91 34.62
N GLU A 375 32.75 9.34 34.73
CA GLU A 375 32.96 7.90 34.68
C GLU A 375 32.21 7.13 35.79
N LYS A 376 32.20 7.63 37.00
CA LYS A 376 31.56 6.96 38.16
C LYS A 376 30.05 6.92 37.99
N GLU A 377 29.47 8.08 37.66
CA GLU A 377 28.03 8.22 37.43
C GLU A 377 27.56 7.42 36.22
N ALA A 378 28.35 7.43 35.14
CA ALA A 378 28.08 6.65 33.96
C ALA A 378 28.12 5.14 34.23
N ALA A 379 29.11 4.66 34.98
CA ALA A 379 29.22 3.25 35.36
C ALA A 379 28.02 2.77 36.18
N PHE A 380 27.60 3.58 37.16
CA PHE A 380 26.36 3.29 37.92
C PHE A 380 25.13 3.30 37.03
N SER A 381 24.98 4.32 36.20
CA SER A 381 23.85 4.48 35.28
C SER A 381 23.75 3.32 34.31
N MET A 382 24.87 2.79 33.80
CA MET A 382 24.88 1.63 32.90
C MET A 382 24.27 0.38 33.55
N GLY A 383 24.46 0.18 34.86
CA GLY A 383 23.82 -0.91 35.58
C GLY A 383 22.27 -0.78 35.63
N VAL A 384 21.81 0.43 35.93
CA VAL A 384 20.35 0.73 35.90
C VAL A 384 19.79 0.65 34.49
N LEU A 385 20.51 1.22 33.54
CA LEU A 385 20.14 1.22 32.13
C LEU A 385 19.95 -0.19 31.57
N ALA A 386 20.80 -1.14 31.96
CA ALA A 386 20.67 -2.54 31.57
C ALA A 386 19.36 -3.14 32.05
N LYS A 387 18.93 -2.85 33.29
CA LYS A 387 17.63 -3.31 33.83
C LYS A 387 16.46 -2.66 33.11
N VAL A 388 16.54 -1.37 32.84
CA VAL A 388 15.50 -0.60 32.12
C VAL A 388 15.31 -1.13 30.71
N ARG A 389 16.40 -1.40 30.00
CA ARG A 389 16.36 -2.01 28.66
C ARG A 389 15.82 -3.44 28.67
N ALA A 390 16.22 -4.25 29.67
CA ALA A 390 15.70 -5.61 29.85
C ALA A 390 14.18 -5.63 30.09
N ALA A 391 13.63 -4.55 30.66
CA ALA A 391 12.19 -4.37 30.83
C ALA A 391 11.47 -3.87 29.56
N GLY A 392 12.19 -3.70 28.43
CA GLY A 392 11.62 -3.28 27.15
C GLY A 392 11.46 -1.78 26.97
N ILE A 393 12.08 -0.95 27.84
CA ILE A 393 12.05 0.51 27.75
C ILE A 393 13.23 0.99 26.89
N ARG A 394 12.94 1.85 25.93
CA ARG A 394 13.97 2.47 25.06
C ARG A 394 14.70 3.55 25.84
N ALA A 395 15.92 3.28 26.21
CA ALA A 395 16.71 4.17 27.02
C ALA A 395 18.14 4.33 26.49
N GLU A 396 18.67 5.53 26.60
CA GLU A 396 20.04 5.87 26.23
C GLU A 396 20.74 6.64 27.33
N ILE A 397 22.05 6.61 27.32
CA ILE A 397 22.90 7.50 28.15
C ILE A 397 23.56 8.51 27.21
N PHE A 398 23.65 9.79 27.65
CA PHE A 398 24.40 10.76 26.87
C PHE A 398 25.88 10.33 26.85
N PRO A 399 26.52 10.19 25.70
CA PRO A 399 27.79 9.49 25.59
C PRO A 399 28.95 10.27 26.24
N ASP A 400 28.94 11.60 26.18
CA ASP A 400 30.01 12.45 26.68
C ASP A 400 29.67 13.06 28.04
N ALA A 401 30.62 13.05 28.97
CA ALA A 401 30.50 13.84 30.19
C ALA A 401 30.43 15.33 29.82
N SER A 402 29.32 15.97 30.14
CA SER A 402 29.09 17.36 29.78
C SER A 402 28.14 18.06 30.76
N LYS A 403 28.05 19.38 30.63
CA LYS A 403 27.15 20.19 31.47
C LYS A 403 25.68 19.71 31.28
N MET A 404 24.96 19.67 32.37
CA MET A 404 23.54 19.28 32.41
C MET A 404 22.70 20.03 31.40
N LYS A 405 22.91 21.32 31.22
CA LYS A 405 22.18 22.15 30.25
C LYS A 405 22.26 21.60 28.83
N LYS A 406 23.43 21.13 28.39
CA LYS A 406 23.62 20.55 27.05
C LYS A 406 22.83 19.27 26.89
N GLN A 407 22.86 18.41 27.89
CA GLN A 407 22.15 17.11 27.88
C GLN A 407 20.63 17.30 27.97
N MET A 408 20.19 18.28 28.78
CA MET A 408 18.76 18.63 28.82
C MET A 408 18.25 19.22 27.50
N SER A 409 19.07 20.04 26.83
CA SER A 409 18.73 20.55 25.48
C SER A 409 18.60 19.42 24.46
N TYR A 410 19.46 18.42 24.55
CA TYR A 410 19.37 17.21 23.72
C TYR A 410 18.07 16.44 24.00
N ALA A 411 17.69 16.23 25.25
CA ALA A 411 16.44 15.56 25.62
C ALA A 411 15.22 16.31 25.08
N ASN A 412 15.20 17.63 25.20
CA ASN A 412 14.13 18.47 24.67
C ASN A 412 14.05 18.43 23.13
N ALA A 413 15.18 18.53 22.46
CA ALA A 413 15.22 18.49 20.99
C ALA A 413 14.72 17.16 20.42
N LYS A 414 14.92 16.07 21.16
CA LYS A 414 14.45 14.73 20.81
C LYS A 414 13.09 14.37 21.38
N ASN A 415 12.46 15.28 22.11
CA ASN A 415 11.18 15.04 22.78
C ASN A 415 11.20 13.80 23.71
N ILE A 416 12.32 13.59 24.40
CA ILE A 416 12.46 12.48 25.35
C ILE A 416 11.63 12.81 26.59
N PRO A 417 10.66 11.95 26.98
CA PRO A 417 9.71 12.28 28.04
C PRO A 417 10.30 12.22 29.45
N PHE A 418 11.35 11.42 29.66
CA PHE A 418 11.98 11.26 30.99
C PHE A 418 13.49 11.43 30.92
N VAL A 419 14.01 12.05 31.95
CA VAL A 419 15.45 12.18 32.13
C VAL A 419 15.83 11.57 33.50
N ALA A 420 16.79 10.65 33.51
CA ALA A 420 17.32 10.01 34.70
C ALA A 420 18.62 10.68 35.08
N ILE A 421 18.68 11.22 36.30
CA ILE A 421 19.81 11.98 36.84
C ILE A 421 20.44 11.16 37.95
N VAL A 422 21.76 10.94 37.83
CA VAL A 422 22.56 10.23 38.82
C VAL A 422 23.76 11.09 39.20
N GLY A 423 23.76 11.54 40.42
CA GLY A 423 24.90 12.18 41.05
C GLY A 423 25.39 11.37 42.24
N GLU A 424 26.26 11.95 43.06
CA GLU A 424 26.85 11.27 44.22
C GLU A 424 25.80 10.83 45.24
N ASN A 425 24.79 11.67 45.50
CA ASN A 425 23.72 11.33 46.44
C ASN A 425 22.88 10.14 45.96
N GLU A 426 22.52 10.13 44.70
CA GLU A 426 21.74 9.05 44.07
C GLU A 426 22.53 7.73 44.11
N MET A 427 23.83 7.77 43.80
CA MET A 427 24.69 6.59 43.88
C MET A 427 24.79 6.03 45.31
N ASN A 428 24.91 6.91 46.30
CA ASN A 428 24.98 6.50 47.72
C ASN A 428 23.69 5.81 48.19
N GLU A 429 22.55 6.21 47.65
CA GLU A 429 21.26 5.59 47.95
C GLU A 429 20.89 4.42 47.03
N GLY A 430 21.71 4.16 46.00
CA GLY A 430 21.40 3.14 44.98
C GLY A 430 20.16 3.45 44.17
N LYS A 431 19.85 4.73 43.96
CA LYS A 431 18.63 5.21 43.31
C LYS A 431 18.96 6.18 42.17
N VAL A 432 17.93 6.59 41.44
CA VAL A 432 18.00 7.52 40.32
C VAL A 432 16.95 8.59 40.52
N MET A 433 17.29 9.85 40.24
CA MET A 433 16.33 10.93 40.17
C MET A 433 15.66 10.93 38.76
N LEU A 434 14.41 10.56 38.69
CA LEU A 434 13.64 10.56 37.42
C LEU A 434 12.89 11.88 37.32
N LYS A 435 13.16 12.61 36.24
CA LYS A 435 12.45 13.85 35.90
C LYS A 435 11.49 13.59 34.75
N ASN A 436 10.22 13.91 34.96
CA ASN A 436 9.22 13.99 33.90
C ASN A 436 9.40 15.33 33.18
N MET A 437 9.71 15.30 31.88
CA MET A 437 10.02 16.50 31.08
C MET A 437 8.77 17.33 30.76
N GLU A 438 7.60 16.75 30.78
CA GLU A 438 6.32 17.44 30.52
C GLU A 438 5.85 18.19 31.78
N THR A 439 5.81 17.50 32.92
CA THR A 439 5.30 18.06 34.19
C THR A 439 6.35 18.77 35.00
N GLY A 440 7.64 18.48 34.82
CA GLY A 440 8.74 18.94 35.61
C GLY A 440 8.91 18.22 36.96
N GLU A 441 8.06 17.25 37.28
CA GLU A 441 8.10 16.47 38.50
C GLU A 441 9.36 15.62 38.55
N GLN A 442 9.99 15.55 39.75
CA GLN A 442 11.19 14.77 40.01
C GLN A 442 10.99 13.84 41.20
N ASN A 443 11.30 12.58 41.02
CA ASN A 443 11.15 11.55 42.03
C ASN A 443 12.44 10.71 42.14
N LEU A 444 12.88 10.46 43.38
CA LEU A 444 14.00 9.57 43.66
C LEU A 444 13.49 8.12 43.68
N LEU A 445 13.89 7.32 42.70
CA LEU A 445 13.36 6.00 42.47
C LEU A 445 14.43 4.91 42.40
N SER A 446 14.09 3.70 42.82
CA SER A 446 14.88 2.51 42.49
C SER A 446 14.73 2.18 40.99
N ALA A 447 15.56 1.29 40.47
CA ALA A 447 15.45 0.84 39.09
C ALA A 447 14.07 0.25 38.79
N GLU A 448 13.51 -0.54 39.70
CA GLU A 448 12.20 -1.18 39.61
C GLU A 448 11.07 -0.14 39.63
N GLU A 449 11.16 0.85 40.52
CA GLU A 449 10.18 1.94 40.59
C GLU A 449 10.23 2.82 39.33
N LEU A 450 11.43 3.09 38.79
CA LEU A 450 11.61 3.83 37.53
C LEU A 450 10.93 3.10 36.39
N ILE A 451 11.15 1.78 36.25
CA ILE A 451 10.53 0.95 35.24
C ILE A 451 9.00 1.04 35.34
N ALA A 452 8.45 0.94 36.55
CA ALA A 452 7.01 1.05 36.77
C ALA A 452 6.46 2.45 36.43
N ALA A 453 7.22 3.50 36.72
CA ALA A 453 6.84 4.88 36.41
C ALA A 453 6.80 5.19 34.92
N VAL A 454 7.75 4.66 34.15
CA VAL A 454 7.84 4.89 32.70
C VAL A 454 6.80 4.07 31.92
N LYS A 455 6.44 2.87 32.40
CA LYS A 455 5.45 1.98 31.74
C LYS A 455 3.99 2.40 31.94
N ARG A 456 3.72 3.39 32.80
CA ARG A 456 2.36 3.92 33.00
C ARG A 456 2.00 4.92 31.92
#